data_523393b946553e7027cce9aa60b86beb
#
_entry.id   523393b946553e7027cce9aa60b86beb
#
_cell.length_a   1.000
_cell.length_b   1.000
_cell.length_c   1.000
_cell.angle_alpha   90.00
_cell.angle_beta   90.00
_cell.angle_gamma   90.00
#
_symmetry.space_group_name_H-M   'P 1'
#
loop_
_entity.id
_entity.type
_entity.pdbx_description
1 polymer ?
#
loop_
_entity_poly.entity_id
_entity_poly.type
_entity_poly.pdbx_seq_one_letter_code
_entity_poly.pdbx_strand_id
1 'polypeptide(L)'
;MMKKMITCILACLGLTTACGQKNYEDADVNGFAGLAATPDAVLLDVRTAGEYSEGHVDGAINIDVNQIDFLNKAMAALPKDKKIAIYCRSGRRSANAASLLAAEGYQCINLKGGIMAWKEANMPTTTDSYEVDIFQTKSGKIIKFHALVHASIRIEYDGKEIEIDPVSKMGGKTVDYTSMPKADYILVTHEHPDHFDKETIKVLTTGKTRFVTNRRCADMFGSGEAMANGDKLQLADDITIEAVPAYNMTEGHLQFHPKGRDNGYVLTIDGLHIYVAGDTEDIPEMANIGNIDIAFLPCNQPYTMTTGQLVKAATMVKPKVLFPYHYGQTDVSGIPSQLEGEGIEVRIRHYE
;
A
#
# COMPACT_ATOMS: atom_id res chain seq x y z
N MET A 1 -70.03 -32.17 45.83
CA MET A 1 -69.74 -30.89 45.20
C MET A 1 -68.34 -30.48 45.54
N MET A 2 -67.36 -30.76 44.71
CA MET A 2 -65.94 -30.47 44.97
C MET A 2 -65.57 -29.15 44.24
N LYS A 3 -65.15 -28.13 45.02
CA LYS A 3 -64.59 -26.88 44.49
C LYS A 3 -63.13 -27.11 44.07
N LYS A 4 -62.85 -26.94 42.83
CA LYS A 4 -61.49 -26.90 42.31
C LYS A 4 -60.82 -25.54 42.57
N MET A 5 -59.80 -25.53 43.43
CA MET A 5 -58.88 -24.39 43.57
C MET A 5 -57.92 -24.32 42.33
N ILE A 6 -57.93 -23.19 41.68
CA ILE A 6 -56.98 -22.89 40.63
C ILE A 6 -55.83 -22.10 41.26
N THR A 7 -54.63 -22.69 41.28
CA THR A 7 -53.43 -22.03 41.77
C THR A 7 -52.78 -21.33 40.58
N CYS A 8 -52.75 -19.99 40.54
CA CYS A 8 -52.01 -19.20 39.59
C CYS A 8 -50.53 -19.20 39.99
N ILE A 9 -49.69 -19.83 39.19
CA ILE A 9 -48.24 -19.70 39.29
C ILE A 9 -47.84 -18.45 38.52
N LEU A 10 -47.43 -17.37 39.23
CA LEU A 10 -46.76 -16.23 38.64
C LEU A 10 -45.33 -16.66 38.28
N ALA A 11 -45.04 -16.82 36.98
CA ALA A 11 -43.69 -16.93 36.48
C ALA A 11 -43.07 -15.53 36.51
N CYS A 12 -42.16 -15.27 37.45
CA CYS A 12 -41.27 -14.12 37.40
C CYS A 12 -40.29 -14.32 36.23
N LEU A 13 -40.54 -13.66 35.10
CA LEU A 13 -39.53 -13.46 34.06
C LEU A 13 -38.46 -12.51 34.63
N GLY A 14 -37.36 -13.09 35.10
CA GLY A 14 -36.13 -12.34 35.38
C GLY A 14 -35.62 -11.70 34.09
N LEU A 15 -35.80 -10.39 33.97
CA LEU A 15 -35.06 -9.56 33.03
C LEU A 15 -33.60 -9.55 33.50
N THR A 16 -32.80 -10.49 33.02
CA THR A 16 -31.35 -10.34 33.05
C THR A 16 -31.02 -9.23 32.10
N THR A 17 -30.65 -8.06 32.61
CA THR A 17 -29.95 -7.03 31.86
C THR A 17 -28.67 -7.68 31.32
N ALA A 18 -28.69 -8.05 30.05
CA ALA A 18 -27.48 -8.44 29.31
C ALA A 18 -26.55 -7.23 29.33
N CYS A 19 -25.59 -7.21 30.26
CA CYS A 19 -24.42 -6.35 30.19
C CYS A 19 -23.76 -6.72 28.85
N GLY A 20 -23.82 -5.84 27.85
CA GLY A 20 -23.38 -6.12 26.49
C GLY A 20 -21.95 -6.64 26.50
N GLN A 21 -21.82 -7.91 26.21
CA GLN A 21 -20.49 -8.54 26.05
C GLN A 21 -19.83 -7.86 24.86
N LYS A 22 -18.64 -7.28 25.09
CA LYS A 22 -17.85 -6.67 23.99
C LYS A 22 -17.56 -7.75 22.95
N ASN A 23 -17.72 -7.42 21.69
CA ASN A 23 -17.42 -8.31 20.57
C ASN A 23 -15.98 -8.13 20.05
N TYR A 24 -15.12 -7.39 20.78
CA TYR A 24 -13.72 -7.16 20.52
C TYR A 24 -12.90 -7.24 21.82
N GLU A 25 -11.58 -7.38 21.69
CA GLU A 25 -10.64 -7.42 22.81
C GLU A 25 -10.01 -6.04 23.05
N ASP A 26 -9.62 -5.77 24.32
CA ASP A 26 -8.79 -4.62 24.68
C ASP A 26 -7.39 -5.09 25.05
N ALA A 27 -6.36 -4.43 24.54
CA ALA A 27 -4.96 -4.64 24.93
C ALA A 27 -4.40 -3.41 25.64
N ASP A 28 -3.46 -3.62 26.55
CA ASP A 28 -2.55 -2.58 27.02
C ASP A 28 -1.45 -2.31 25.98
N VAL A 29 -0.57 -1.34 26.27
CA VAL A 29 0.51 -0.94 25.34
C VAL A 29 1.42 -2.10 25.00
N ASN A 30 1.82 -2.93 25.98
CA ASN A 30 2.76 -4.03 25.75
C ASN A 30 2.13 -5.14 24.91
N GLY A 31 0.89 -5.52 25.20
CA GLY A 31 0.16 -6.50 24.40
C GLY A 31 -0.07 -6.01 22.96
N PHE A 32 -0.38 -4.72 22.81
CA PHE A 32 -0.58 -4.12 21.49
C PHE A 32 0.74 -4.02 20.71
N ALA A 33 1.86 -3.65 21.35
CA ALA A 33 3.17 -3.63 20.73
C ALA A 33 3.63 -5.02 20.28
N GLY A 34 3.33 -6.04 21.08
CA GLY A 34 3.58 -7.42 20.67
C GLY A 34 2.82 -7.82 19.40
N LEU A 35 1.57 -7.37 19.24
CA LEU A 35 0.80 -7.58 18.01
C LEU A 35 1.37 -6.78 16.84
N ALA A 36 1.74 -5.51 17.07
CA ALA A 36 2.32 -4.65 16.04
C ALA A 36 3.59 -5.21 15.42
N ALA A 37 4.36 -5.98 16.19
CA ALA A 37 5.61 -6.61 15.74
C ALA A 37 5.40 -7.95 15.01
N THR A 38 4.16 -8.42 14.82
CA THR A 38 3.89 -9.71 14.19
C THR A 38 3.25 -9.56 12.81
N PRO A 39 3.54 -10.46 11.88
CA PRO A 39 2.85 -10.49 10.59
C PRO A 39 1.37 -10.94 10.69
N ASP A 40 0.93 -11.36 11.88
CA ASP A 40 -0.43 -11.86 12.12
C ASP A 40 -1.44 -10.77 12.45
N ALA A 41 -0.99 -9.52 12.52
CA ALA A 41 -1.85 -8.37 12.78
C ALA A 41 -1.65 -7.27 11.74
N VAL A 42 -2.73 -6.51 11.50
CA VAL A 42 -2.74 -5.26 10.74
C VAL A 42 -3.03 -4.12 11.71
N LEU A 43 -2.19 -3.09 11.69
CA LEU A 43 -2.38 -1.88 12.49
C LEU A 43 -3.34 -0.93 11.78
N LEU A 44 -4.35 -0.44 12.52
CA LEU A 44 -5.35 0.49 12.02
C LEU A 44 -5.43 1.73 12.92
N ASP A 45 -5.02 2.88 12.39
CA ASP A 45 -5.26 4.19 12.99
C ASP A 45 -6.59 4.75 12.50
N VAL A 46 -7.54 4.92 13.40
CA VAL A 46 -8.87 5.44 13.05
C VAL A 46 -9.04 6.92 13.37
N ARG A 47 -7.95 7.65 13.48
CA ARG A 47 -7.94 9.12 13.64
C ARG A 47 -8.11 9.81 12.29
N THR A 48 -8.26 11.14 12.33
CA THR A 48 -8.22 11.97 11.11
C THR A 48 -6.84 11.90 10.45
N ALA A 49 -6.77 12.18 9.15
CA ALA A 49 -5.51 12.25 8.42
C ALA A 49 -4.54 13.29 9.03
N GLY A 50 -5.05 14.43 9.52
CA GLY A 50 -4.23 15.44 10.21
C GLY A 50 -3.61 14.90 11.53
N GLU A 51 -4.40 14.18 12.36
CA GLU A 51 -3.86 13.55 13.58
C GLU A 51 -2.83 12.45 13.25
N TYR A 52 -3.02 11.75 12.15
CA TYR A 52 -2.09 10.71 11.68
C TYR A 52 -0.75 11.33 11.26
N SER A 53 -0.76 12.38 10.45
CA SER A 53 0.45 13.08 9.98
C SER A 53 1.25 13.76 11.10
N GLU A 54 0.60 14.14 12.22
CA GLU A 54 1.29 14.65 13.42
C GLU A 54 2.09 13.57 14.19
N GLY A 55 1.94 12.31 13.81
CA GLY A 55 2.65 11.15 14.35
C GLY A 55 1.73 9.98 14.65
N HIS A 56 2.14 8.81 14.17
CA HIS A 56 1.39 7.54 14.24
C HIS A 56 2.32 6.37 14.57
N VAL A 57 1.75 5.21 14.87
CA VAL A 57 2.51 3.96 15.06
C VAL A 57 2.96 3.48 13.69
N ASP A 58 4.25 3.21 13.55
CA ASP A 58 4.83 2.78 12.28
C ASP A 58 4.09 1.58 11.67
N GLY A 59 3.89 1.60 10.36
CA GLY A 59 3.16 0.56 9.62
C GLY A 59 1.64 0.57 9.81
N ALA A 60 1.07 1.57 10.50
CA ALA A 60 -0.39 1.68 10.65
C ALA A 60 -1.05 2.24 9.39
N ILE A 61 -2.18 1.65 9.01
CA ILE A 61 -3.08 2.19 7.99
C ILE A 61 -3.95 3.27 8.63
N ASN A 62 -4.19 4.38 7.93
CA ASN A 62 -5.14 5.38 8.40
C ASN A 62 -6.49 5.29 7.68
N ILE A 63 -7.56 5.03 8.44
CA ILE A 63 -8.95 5.12 7.95
C ILE A 63 -9.77 5.82 9.02
N ASP A 64 -10.13 7.08 8.78
CA ASP A 64 -10.86 7.89 9.75
C ASP A 64 -12.27 7.35 10.02
N VAL A 65 -12.52 6.92 11.27
CA VAL A 65 -13.82 6.37 11.70
C VAL A 65 -14.97 7.38 11.65
N ASN A 66 -14.69 8.67 11.54
CA ASN A 66 -15.72 9.70 11.41
C ASN A 66 -16.24 9.84 9.97
N GLN A 67 -15.59 9.22 8.99
CA GLN A 67 -16.06 9.23 7.60
C GLN A 67 -17.29 8.32 7.46
N ILE A 68 -18.27 8.78 6.66
CA ILE A 68 -19.52 8.04 6.46
C ILE A 68 -19.31 6.67 5.79
N ASP A 69 -18.24 6.54 5.02
CA ASP A 69 -17.85 5.34 4.27
C ASP A 69 -16.77 4.51 4.98
N PHE A 70 -16.47 4.79 6.25
CA PHE A 70 -15.45 4.11 7.06
C PHE A 70 -15.51 2.58 6.92
N LEU A 71 -16.71 2.02 7.13
CA LEU A 71 -16.86 0.56 7.16
C LEU A 71 -16.56 -0.06 5.78
N ASN A 72 -17.04 0.56 4.70
CA ASN A 72 -16.76 0.10 3.34
C ASN A 72 -15.27 0.16 3.01
N LYS A 73 -14.60 1.27 3.34
CA LYS A 73 -13.15 1.42 3.16
C LYS A 73 -12.36 0.40 3.97
N ALA A 74 -12.72 0.21 5.23
CA ALA A 74 -12.07 -0.76 6.10
C ALA A 74 -12.25 -2.19 5.59
N MET A 75 -13.45 -2.58 5.16
CA MET A 75 -13.72 -3.91 4.60
C MET A 75 -12.99 -4.16 3.28
N ALA A 76 -12.75 -3.13 2.48
CA ALA A 76 -11.98 -3.24 1.24
C ALA A 76 -10.47 -3.36 1.50
N ALA A 77 -9.97 -2.74 2.58
CA ALA A 77 -8.53 -2.67 2.89
C ALA A 77 -8.05 -3.76 3.86
N LEU A 78 -8.92 -4.29 4.72
CA LEU A 78 -8.52 -5.16 5.82
C LEU A 78 -8.77 -6.63 5.52
N PRO A 79 -7.79 -7.51 5.74
CA PRO A 79 -7.95 -8.96 5.61
C PRO A 79 -8.76 -9.54 6.79
N LYS A 80 -9.62 -10.53 6.52
CA LYS A 80 -10.45 -11.18 7.56
C LYS A 80 -9.74 -12.28 8.35
N ASP A 81 -8.64 -12.80 7.83
CA ASP A 81 -7.84 -13.86 8.42
C ASP A 81 -6.75 -13.35 9.37
N LYS A 82 -6.60 -12.02 9.49
CA LYS A 82 -5.66 -11.36 10.39
C LYS A 82 -6.37 -10.70 11.56
N LYS A 83 -5.64 -10.49 12.66
CA LYS A 83 -6.07 -9.64 13.75
C LYS A 83 -5.97 -8.18 13.35
N ILE A 84 -6.96 -7.37 13.69
CA ILE A 84 -6.93 -5.93 13.44
C ILE A 84 -6.62 -5.22 14.75
N ALA A 85 -5.41 -4.73 14.89
CA ALA A 85 -4.95 -3.96 16.04
C ALA A 85 -5.30 -2.48 15.83
N ILE A 86 -6.31 -1.98 16.53
CA ILE A 86 -6.94 -0.69 16.25
C ILE A 86 -6.60 0.31 17.36
N TYR A 87 -6.24 1.52 16.96
CA TYR A 87 -6.05 2.61 17.91
C TYR A 87 -6.62 3.94 17.40
N CYS A 88 -6.85 4.85 18.33
CA CYS A 88 -7.13 6.25 18.05
C CYS A 88 -6.36 7.12 19.05
N ARG A 89 -6.80 8.36 19.30
CA ARG A 89 -6.13 9.24 20.26
C ARG A 89 -6.16 8.67 21.70
N SER A 90 -7.32 8.26 22.20
CA SER A 90 -7.55 7.88 23.61
C SER A 90 -8.19 6.50 23.80
N GLY A 91 -8.35 5.69 22.75
CA GLY A 91 -8.99 4.37 22.80
C GLY A 91 -10.52 4.38 22.59
N ARG A 92 -11.19 5.55 22.58
CA ARG A 92 -12.67 5.61 22.50
C ARG A 92 -13.17 5.44 21.06
N ARG A 93 -12.61 6.17 20.06
CA ARG A 93 -13.01 6.03 18.66
C ARG A 93 -12.65 4.63 18.12
N SER A 94 -11.48 4.11 18.52
CA SER A 94 -11.03 2.78 18.13
C SER A 94 -11.88 1.65 18.76
N ALA A 95 -12.39 1.83 19.97
CA ALA A 95 -13.35 0.90 20.56
C ALA A 95 -14.67 0.83 19.74
N ASN A 96 -15.15 1.97 19.24
CA ASN A 96 -16.30 2.03 18.34
C ASN A 96 -16.00 1.34 17.01
N ALA A 97 -14.86 1.67 16.39
CA ALA A 97 -14.41 1.04 15.15
C ALA A 97 -14.25 -0.48 15.30
N ALA A 98 -13.64 -0.93 16.41
CA ALA A 98 -13.49 -2.35 16.73
C ALA A 98 -14.85 -3.07 16.83
N SER A 99 -15.83 -2.43 17.46
CA SER A 99 -17.18 -3.00 17.56
C SER A 99 -17.89 -3.12 16.22
N LEU A 100 -17.72 -2.11 15.34
CA LEU A 100 -18.29 -2.12 13.99
C LEU A 100 -17.65 -3.23 13.13
N LEU A 101 -16.32 -3.31 13.11
CA LEU A 101 -15.59 -4.33 12.34
C LEU A 101 -15.81 -5.75 12.87
N ALA A 102 -15.90 -5.92 14.21
CA ALA A 102 -16.18 -7.22 14.79
C ALA A 102 -17.59 -7.72 14.44
N ALA A 103 -18.57 -6.83 14.25
CA ALA A 103 -19.90 -7.18 13.75
C ALA A 103 -19.85 -7.72 12.30
N GLU A 104 -18.84 -7.30 11.53
CA GLU A 104 -18.56 -7.81 10.17
C GLU A 104 -17.63 -9.04 10.16
N GLY A 105 -17.31 -9.61 11.33
CA GLY A 105 -16.54 -10.85 11.47
C GLY A 105 -15.03 -10.69 11.55
N TYR A 106 -14.51 -9.47 11.80
CA TYR A 106 -13.09 -9.24 12.05
C TYR A 106 -12.69 -9.55 13.50
N GLN A 107 -11.47 -10.04 13.70
CA GLN A 107 -10.88 -10.18 15.04
C GLN A 107 -10.21 -8.87 15.44
N CYS A 108 -10.85 -8.08 16.27
CA CYS A 108 -10.42 -6.73 16.60
C CYS A 108 -9.83 -6.61 17.99
N ILE A 109 -8.69 -5.93 18.12
CA ILE A 109 -8.01 -5.61 19.37
C ILE A 109 -7.84 -4.09 19.48
N ASN A 110 -8.45 -3.49 20.49
CA ASN A 110 -8.39 -2.06 20.74
C ASN A 110 -7.26 -1.71 21.70
N LEU A 111 -6.43 -0.73 21.36
CA LEU A 111 -5.41 -0.18 22.27
C LEU A 111 -6.07 0.69 23.34
N LYS A 112 -6.06 0.25 24.60
CA LYS A 112 -6.49 1.07 25.74
C LYS A 112 -5.64 2.32 25.87
N GLY A 113 -6.28 3.47 26.01
CA GLY A 113 -5.60 4.76 26.10
C GLY A 113 -5.11 5.30 24.75
N GLY A 114 -5.19 4.50 23.66
CA GLY A 114 -4.81 4.91 22.32
C GLY A 114 -3.36 5.35 22.20
N ILE A 115 -3.06 6.20 21.18
CA ILE A 115 -1.70 6.68 20.96
C ILE A 115 -1.18 7.56 22.10
N MET A 116 -2.06 8.11 22.93
CA MET A 116 -1.62 8.83 24.14
C MET A 116 -0.92 7.90 25.11
N ALA A 117 -1.50 6.73 25.44
CA ALA A 117 -0.87 5.73 26.28
C ALA A 117 0.39 5.14 25.63
N TRP A 118 0.40 4.97 24.30
CA TRP A 118 1.57 4.55 23.53
C TRP A 118 2.74 5.50 23.70
N LYS A 119 2.50 6.82 23.53
CA LYS A 119 3.52 7.86 23.71
C LYS A 119 3.95 8.00 25.19
N GLU A 120 3.05 7.88 26.15
CA GLU A 120 3.35 7.89 27.59
C GLU A 120 4.25 6.73 28.00
N ALA A 121 4.12 5.58 27.36
CA ALA A 121 5.00 4.43 27.53
C ALA A 121 6.34 4.56 26.77
N ASN A 122 6.64 5.72 26.18
CA ASN A 122 7.81 6.00 25.35
C ASN A 122 7.96 5.06 24.14
N MET A 123 6.85 4.55 23.62
CA MET A 123 6.86 3.73 22.41
C MET A 123 7.05 4.62 21.17
N PRO A 124 7.79 4.15 20.15
CA PRO A 124 8.11 4.95 18.99
C PRO A 124 6.87 5.31 18.18
N THR A 125 6.89 6.51 17.60
CA THR A 125 5.94 6.97 16.60
C THR A 125 6.73 7.57 15.45
N THR A 126 6.20 7.45 14.24
CA THR A 126 6.72 8.11 13.05
C THR A 126 5.81 9.24 12.62
N THR A 127 6.35 10.23 11.95
CA THR A 127 5.63 11.26 11.20
C THR A 127 5.71 11.00 9.69
N ASP A 128 6.34 9.90 9.30
CA ASP A 128 6.44 9.50 7.91
C ASP A 128 5.03 9.30 7.37
N SER A 129 4.61 10.25 6.53
CA SER A 129 3.24 10.33 6.00
C SER A 129 3.09 9.52 4.71
N TYR A 130 3.77 8.36 4.62
CA TYR A 130 3.58 7.50 3.46
C TYR A 130 2.23 6.82 3.55
N GLU A 131 1.45 6.98 2.51
CA GLU A 131 0.20 6.23 2.37
C GLU A 131 0.54 4.78 2.08
N VAL A 132 -0.10 3.87 2.81
CA VAL A 132 0.13 2.43 2.70
C VAL A 132 -1.13 1.75 2.18
N ASP A 133 -0.98 1.02 1.09
CA ASP A 133 -2.02 0.14 0.56
C ASP A 133 -1.70 -1.31 0.86
N ILE A 134 -2.72 -2.04 1.33
CA ILE A 134 -2.60 -3.44 1.69
C ILE A 134 -3.43 -4.28 0.73
N PHE A 135 -2.83 -5.39 0.29
CA PHE A 135 -3.48 -6.39 -0.52
C PHE A 135 -3.19 -7.78 0.03
N GLN A 136 -3.99 -8.74 -0.39
CA GLN A 136 -3.71 -10.16 -0.20
C GLN A 136 -3.19 -10.76 -1.50
N THR A 137 -2.14 -11.56 -1.38
CA THR A 137 -1.64 -12.38 -2.47
C THR A 137 -2.55 -13.59 -2.70
N LYS A 138 -2.25 -14.41 -3.70
CA LYS A 138 -3.08 -15.57 -4.05
C LYS A 138 -3.11 -16.65 -2.96
N SER A 139 -2.04 -16.79 -2.17
CA SER A 139 -2.02 -17.69 -1.01
C SER A 139 -2.60 -17.08 0.26
N GLY A 140 -3.04 -15.79 0.22
CA GLY A 140 -3.60 -15.07 1.35
C GLY A 140 -2.57 -14.33 2.21
N LYS A 141 -1.28 -14.29 1.81
CA LYS A 141 -0.27 -13.48 2.50
C LYS A 141 -0.51 -12.00 2.28
N ILE A 142 -0.10 -11.21 3.25
CA ILE A 142 -0.19 -9.74 3.18
C ILE A 142 0.98 -9.19 2.38
N ILE A 143 0.66 -8.24 1.50
CA ILE A 143 1.62 -7.39 0.79
C ILE A 143 1.22 -5.94 1.01
N LYS A 144 2.21 -5.07 1.30
CA LYS A 144 1.99 -3.65 1.54
C LYS A 144 2.76 -2.84 0.51
N PHE A 145 2.12 -1.79 0.02
CA PHE A 145 2.71 -0.81 -0.90
C PHE A 145 2.75 0.55 -0.21
N HIS A 146 3.93 1.13 -0.10
CA HIS A 146 4.14 2.46 0.46
C HIS A 146 4.39 3.44 -0.69
N ALA A 147 3.56 4.48 -0.77
CA ALA A 147 3.77 5.59 -1.69
C ALA A 147 4.79 6.56 -1.08
N LEU A 148 6.04 6.49 -1.50
CA LEU A 148 7.10 7.28 -0.88
C LEU A 148 7.18 8.69 -1.47
N VAL A 149 7.83 8.86 -2.61
CA VAL A 149 7.98 10.13 -3.30
C VAL A 149 8.10 9.89 -4.80
N HIS A 150 7.42 10.70 -5.60
CA HIS A 150 7.50 10.73 -7.07
C HIS A 150 7.19 9.36 -7.70
N ALA A 151 8.22 8.59 -8.07
CA ALA A 151 8.09 7.24 -8.60
C ALA A 151 8.54 6.15 -7.61
N SER A 152 8.96 6.55 -6.40
CA SER A 152 9.51 5.62 -5.41
C SER A 152 8.40 4.86 -4.69
N ILE A 153 8.46 3.54 -4.79
CA ILE A 153 7.53 2.60 -4.17
C ILE A 153 8.31 1.61 -3.31
N ARG A 154 7.93 1.47 -2.05
CA ARG A 154 8.41 0.38 -1.19
C ARG A 154 7.34 -0.69 -1.06
N ILE A 155 7.74 -1.95 -1.20
CA ILE A 155 6.87 -3.11 -1.06
C ILE A 155 7.38 -4.01 0.06
N GLU A 156 6.53 -4.27 1.04
CA GLU A 156 6.78 -5.27 2.09
C GLU A 156 6.00 -6.55 1.77
N TYR A 157 6.69 -7.68 1.72
CA TYR A 157 6.05 -8.97 1.48
C TYR A 157 6.82 -10.09 2.18
N ASP A 158 6.15 -10.80 3.11
CA ASP A 158 6.67 -12.01 3.79
C ASP A 158 8.08 -11.82 4.38
N GLY A 159 8.30 -10.67 5.04
CA GLY A 159 9.59 -10.28 5.63
C GLY A 159 10.66 -9.86 4.62
N LYS A 160 10.29 -9.65 3.36
CA LYS A 160 11.15 -9.12 2.30
C LYS A 160 10.81 -7.66 2.01
N GLU A 161 11.85 -6.90 1.70
CA GLU A 161 11.80 -5.50 1.34
C GLU A 161 12.19 -5.31 -0.12
N ILE A 162 11.29 -4.73 -0.91
CA ILE A 162 11.50 -4.45 -2.34
C ILE A 162 11.35 -2.94 -2.53
N GLU A 163 12.37 -2.31 -3.09
CA GLU A 163 12.38 -0.88 -3.38
C GLU A 163 12.36 -0.67 -4.89
N ILE A 164 11.50 0.21 -5.37
CA ILE A 164 11.39 0.56 -6.79
C ILE A 164 11.71 2.04 -6.94
N ASP A 165 12.66 2.36 -7.81
CA ASP A 165 13.13 3.72 -8.10
C ASP A 165 13.37 4.56 -6.82
N PRO A 166 14.19 4.10 -5.85
CA PRO A 166 14.33 4.77 -4.58
C PRO A 166 15.13 6.06 -4.73
N VAL A 167 14.48 7.20 -4.45
CA VAL A 167 15.13 8.53 -4.39
C VAL A 167 14.83 9.20 -3.05
N SER A 168 15.83 9.89 -2.51
CA SER A 168 15.73 10.50 -1.18
C SER A 168 15.01 11.85 -1.18
N LYS A 169 14.88 12.50 -2.35
CA LYS A 169 14.25 13.83 -2.43
C LYS A 169 13.72 14.12 -3.83
N MET A 170 12.46 14.55 -3.90
CA MET A 170 11.84 15.06 -5.12
C MET A 170 10.67 15.99 -4.78
N GLY A 171 10.38 16.99 -5.63
CA GLY A 171 9.20 17.85 -5.48
C GLY A 171 9.12 18.64 -4.15
N GLY A 172 10.19 18.74 -3.38
CA GLY A 172 10.19 19.34 -2.03
C GLY A 172 9.93 18.34 -0.89
N LYS A 173 9.56 17.09 -1.20
CA LYS A 173 9.40 15.97 -0.26
C LYS A 173 10.73 15.26 -0.06
N THR A 174 11.01 14.80 1.15
CA THR A 174 12.23 14.06 1.51
C THR A 174 11.86 12.75 2.19
N VAL A 175 12.57 11.68 1.83
CA VAL A 175 12.44 10.34 2.39
C VAL A 175 13.70 9.98 3.16
N ASP A 176 13.57 9.61 4.42
CA ASP A 176 14.69 9.13 5.24
C ASP A 176 14.86 7.61 5.14
N TYR A 177 15.56 7.16 4.12
CA TYR A 177 15.88 5.74 3.96
C TYR A 177 16.86 5.18 4.99
N THR A 178 17.52 6.03 5.81
CA THR A 178 18.44 5.54 6.86
C THR A 178 17.69 4.88 8.01
N SER A 179 16.45 5.27 8.24
CA SER A 179 15.55 4.70 9.24
C SER A 179 14.77 3.47 8.77
N MET A 180 14.78 3.19 7.45
CA MET A 180 14.07 2.06 6.86
C MET A 180 14.88 0.75 6.92
N PRO A 181 14.20 -0.41 6.86
CA PRO A 181 14.85 -1.70 6.66
C PRO A 181 15.71 -1.71 5.38
N LYS A 182 16.75 -2.53 5.36
CA LYS A 182 17.57 -2.75 4.17
C LYS A 182 16.79 -3.57 3.15
N ALA A 183 16.96 -3.24 1.88
CA ALA A 183 16.27 -3.92 0.81
C ALA A 183 16.84 -5.32 0.52
N ASP A 184 15.95 -6.29 0.31
CA ASP A 184 16.30 -7.57 -0.33
C ASP A 184 16.45 -7.38 -1.84
N TYR A 185 15.59 -6.56 -2.43
CA TYR A 185 15.57 -6.27 -3.87
C TYR A 185 15.42 -4.77 -4.12
N ILE A 186 16.24 -4.25 -5.03
CA ILE A 186 16.14 -2.87 -5.52
C ILE A 186 15.94 -2.95 -7.04
N LEU A 187 14.85 -2.37 -7.53
CA LEU A 187 14.51 -2.30 -8.94
C LEU A 187 14.63 -0.85 -9.39
N VAL A 188 15.40 -0.59 -10.47
CA VAL A 188 15.48 0.75 -11.06
C VAL A 188 15.11 0.67 -12.52
N THR A 189 14.15 1.50 -12.93
CA THR A 189 13.59 1.50 -14.27
C THR A 189 14.54 2.11 -15.29
N HIS A 190 15.17 3.24 -14.96
CA HIS A 190 16.08 3.96 -15.83
C HIS A 190 16.98 4.96 -15.06
N GLU A 191 17.90 5.63 -15.77
CA GLU A 191 19.01 6.40 -15.20
C GLU A 191 18.70 7.86 -14.85
N HIS A 192 17.47 8.36 -15.02
CA HIS A 192 17.18 9.75 -14.65
C HIS A 192 17.28 9.96 -13.14
N PRO A 193 17.69 11.16 -12.68
CA PRO A 193 18.00 11.40 -11.26
C PRO A 193 16.80 11.26 -10.31
N ASP A 194 15.58 11.35 -10.83
CA ASP A 194 14.32 11.18 -10.14
C ASP A 194 13.87 9.71 -10.01
N HIS A 195 14.68 8.76 -10.56
CA HIS A 195 14.51 7.31 -10.43
C HIS A 195 15.77 6.61 -9.92
N PHE A 196 16.94 7.19 -10.16
CA PHE A 196 18.24 6.58 -9.90
C PHE A 196 19.12 7.42 -8.97
N ASP A 197 18.86 7.34 -7.66
CA ASP A 197 19.68 7.95 -6.61
C ASP A 197 20.70 6.93 -6.06
N LYS A 198 21.95 7.04 -6.52
CA LYS A 198 23.02 6.12 -6.16
C LYS A 198 23.31 6.10 -4.64
N GLU A 199 23.16 7.22 -3.96
CA GLU A 199 23.44 7.30 -2.53
C GLU A 199 22.31 6.62 -1.75
N THR A 200 21.07 6.80 -2.15
CA THR A 200 19.93 6.08 -1.57
C THR A 200 20.05 4.58 -1.80
N ILE A 201 20.41 4.14 -3.02
CA ILE A 201 20.63 2.72 -3.32
C ILE A 201 21.73 2.14 -2.41
N LYS A 202 22.84 2.85 -2.19
CA LYS A 202 23.90 2.40 -1.27
C LYS A 202 23.41 2.29 0.19
N VAL A 203 22.60 3.26 0.63
CA VAL A 203 21.98 3.23 1.98
C VAL A 203 21.13 1.98 2.16
N LEU A 204 20.34 1.61 1.17
CA LEU A 204 19.43 0.45 1.21
C LEU A 204 20.16 -0.89 1.04
N THR A 205 21.33 -0.90 0.40
CA THR A 205 22.04 -2.12 -0.01
C THR A 205 22.77 -2.79 1.15
N THR A 206 22.74 -4.13 1.15
CA THR A 206 23.60 -5.02 1.95
C THR A 206 24.36 -5.96 1.02
N GLY A 207 25.25 -6.80 1.58
CA GLY A 207 25.91 -7.86 0.81
C GLY A 207 24.98 -8.94 0.23
N LYS A 208 23.68 -8.91 0.57
CA LYS A 208 22.66 -9.84 0.08
C LYS A 208 21.64 -9.20 -0.86
N THR A 209 21.60 -7.88 -0.93
CA THR A 209 20.64 -7.14 -1.76
C THR A 209 20.92 -7.44 -3.24
N ARG A 210 19.88 -7.82 -3.99
CA ARG A 210 19.94 -7.93 -5.44
C ARG A 210 19.48 -6.61 -6.04
N PHE A 211 20.37 -5.96 -6.78
CA PHE A 211 20.09 -4.73 -7.52
C PHE A 211 19.82 -5.07 -8.98
N VAL A 212 18.61 -4.86 -9.45
CA VAL A 212 18.12 -5.18 -10.79
C VAL A 212 17.77 -3.89 -11.53
N THR A 213 18.21 -3.74 -12.75
CA THR A 213 18.00 -2.49 -13.50
C THR A 213 18.25 -2.69 -15.01
N ASN A 214 18.18 -1.60 -15.79
CA ASN A 214 18.63 -1.63 -17.18
C ASN A 214 20.17 -1.62 -17.28
N ARG A 215 20.72 -1.93 -18.45
CA ARG A 215 22.17 -1.98 -18.69
C ARG A 215 22.86 -0.67 -18.29
N ARG A 216 22.26 0.47 -18.63
CA ARG A 216 22.87 1.78 -18.41
C ARG A 216 23.02 2.12 -16.92
N CYS A 217 22.01 1.87 -16.12
CA CYS A 217 22.10 2.04 -14.66
C CYS A 217 23.14 1.11 -14.05
N ALA A 218 23.19 -0.17 -14.47
CA ALA A 218 24.18 -1.12 -13.99
C ALA A 218 25.61 -0.64 -14.28
N ASP A 219 25.86 -0.16 -15.48
CA ASP A 219 27.18 0.39 -15.88
C ASP A 219 27.51 1.67 -15.08
N MET A 220 26.55 2.57 -14.88
CA MET A 220 26.71 3.81 -14.10
C MET A 220 26.89 3.56 -12.60
N PHE A 221 26.30 2.52 -12.04
CA PHE A 221 26.47 2.14 -10.64
C PHE A 221 27.74 1.31 -10.40
N GLY A 222 28.19 0.60 -11.43
CA GLY A 222 29.34 -0.27 -11.39
C GLY A 222 29.03 -1.71 -10.94
N SER A 223 27.74 -2.02 -10.75
CA SER A 223 27.23 -3.36 -10.44
C SER A 223 25.73 -3.42 -10.72
N GLY A 224 25.13 -4.62 -10.64
CA GLY A 224 23.71 -4.85 -10.81
C GLY A 224 23.42 -5.91 -11.86
N GLU A 225 22.23 -6.51 -11.73
CA GLU A 225 21.69 -7.48 -12.68
C GLU A 225 20.95 -6.72 -13.78
N ALA A 226 21.57 -6.60 -14.94
CA ALA A 226 21.00 -5.84 -16.05
C ALA A 226 19.97 -6.68 -16.82
N MET A 227 18.77 -6.12 -16.99
CA MET A 227 17.69 -6.68 -17.79
C MET A 227 17.42 -5.81 -19.02
N ALA A 228 17.14 -6.45 -20.14
CA ALA A 228 16.58 -5.82 -21.35
C ALA A 228 15.07 -6.11 -21.44
N ASN A 229 14.34 -5.32 -22.24
CA ASN A 229 12.92 -5.58 -22.48
C ASN A 229 12.68 -7.01 -22.94
N GLY A 230 11.80 -7.75 -22.29
CA GLY A 230 11.47 -9.15 -22.52
C GLY A 230 12.23 -10.14 -21.64
N ASP A 231 13.26 -9.71 -20.91
CA ASP A 231 13.98 -10.58 -19.98
C ASP A 231 13.11 -10.89 -18.76
N LYS A 232 13.27 -12.13 -18.25
CA LYS A 232 12.60 -12.62 -17.03
C LYS A 232 13.62 -13.06 -16.01
N LEU A 233 13.38 -12.77 -14.76
CA LEU A 233 14.28 -13.09 -13.66
C LEU A 233 13.50 -13.62 -12.45
N GLN A 234 13.98 -14.74 -11.89
CA GLN A 234 13.49 -15.25 -10.61
C GLN A 234 14.24 -14.58 -9.47
N LEU A 235 13.54 -13.90 -8.58
CA LEU A 235 14.12 -13.28 -7.37
C LEU A 235 14.04 -14.22 -6.15
N ALA A 236 12.89 -14.87 -5.96
CA ALA A 236 12.65 -15.87 -4.93
C ALA A 236 11.68 -16.92 -5.49
N ASP A 237 11.39 -18.00 -4.74
CA ASP A 237 10.51 -19.08 -5.19
C ASP A 237 9.13 -18.58 -5.63
N ASP A 238 8.63 -17.52 -4.97
CA ASP A 238 7.33 -16.91 -5.18
C ASP A 238 7.40 -15.48 -5.74
N ILE A 239 8.59 -14.99 -6.15
CA ILE A 239 8.80 -13.66 -6.72
C ILE A 239 9.53 -13.75 -8.05
N THR A 240 8.86 -13.32 -9.12
CA THR A 240 9.47 -13.17 -10.45
C THR A 240 9.28 -11.74 -10.96
N ILE A 241 10.16 -11.31 -11.84
CA ILE A 241 10.04 -10.05 -12.56
C ILE A 241 10.24 -10.28 -14.06
N GLU A 242 9.54 -9.47 -14.86
CA GLU A 242 9.72 -9.35 -16.30
C GLU A 242 9.99 -7.88 -16.63
N ALA A 243 11.06 -7.59 -17.37
CA ALA A 243 11.31 -6.27 -17.88
C ALA A 243 10.48 -6.05 -19.16
N VAL A 244 9.65 -5.00 -19.16
CA VAL A 244 8.80 -4.64 -20.29
C VAL A 244 9.20 -3.29 -20.86
N PRO A 245 8.85 -2.97 -22.13
CA PRO A 245 9.20 -1.68 -22.71
C PRO A 245 8.61 -0.49 -21.95
N ALA A 246 9.42 0.56 -21.80
CA ALA A 246 9.01 1.89 -21.36
C ALA A 246 9.66 2.91 -22.30
N TYR A 247 8.86 3.73 -23.00
CA TYR A 247 9.37 4.73 -23.94
C TYR A 247 8.32 5.76 -24.36
N ASN A 248 8.79 6.87 -24.96
CA ASN A 248 7.92 7.90 -25.52
C ASN A 248 7.75 7.72 -27.03
N MET A 249 6.54 8.06 -27.53
CA MET A 249 6.17 7.97 -28.95
C MET A 249 5.86 9.34 -29.57
N THR A 250 5.54 10.34 -28.77
CA THR A 250 5.18 11.68 -29.22
C THR A 250 6.39 12.39 -29.85
N GLU A 251 6.23 12.94 -31.06
CA GLU A 251 7.25 13.76 -31.70
C GLU A 251 7.66 14.93 -30.80
N GLY A 252 8.95 15.13 -30.60
CA GLY A 252 9.52 16.12 -29.68
C GLY A 252 9.70 15.58 -28.24
N HIS A 253 9.22 14.38 -27.91
CA HIS A 253 9.43 13.75 -26.59
C HIS A 253 10.34 12.51 -26.65
N LEU A 254 10.65 11.99 -27.85
CA LEU A 254 11.41 10.75 -28.05
C LEU A 254 12.78 10.72 -27.37
N GLN A 255 13.40 11.90 -27.14
CA GLN A 255 14.70 12.02 -26.50
C GLN A 255 14.67 11.75 -25.00
N PHE A 256 13.52 11.92 -24.33
CA PHE A 256 13.40 11.68 -22.90
C PHE A 256 13.52 10.19 -22.60
N HIS A 257 12.71 9.37 -23.28
CA HIS A 257 12.68 7.91 -23.09
C HIS A 257 12.69 7.21 -24.47
N PRO A 258 13.89 6.99 -25.06
CA PRO A 258 14.02 6.31 -26.34
C PRO A 258 13.61 4.84 -26.26
N LYS A 259 12.92 4.34 -27.29
CA LYS A 259 12.50 2.93 -27.36
C LYS A 259 13.68 1.97 -27.22
N GLY A 260 13.53 0.96 -26.34
CA GLY A 260 14.49 -0.12 -26.12
C GLY A 260 15.60 0.20 -25.13
N ARG A 261 15.58 1.38 -24.48
CA ARG A 261 16.56 1.77 -23.46
C ARG A 261 16.07 1.49 -22.04
N ASP A 262 14.84 1.88 -21.72
CA ASP A 262 14.30 1.91 -20.38
C ASP A 262 13.36 0.73 -20.13
N ASN A 263 13.22 0.34 -18.89
CA ASN A 263 12.35 -0.76 -18.47
C ASN A 263 11.17 -0.24 -17.65
N GLY A 264 9.98 -0.76 -17.94
CA GLY A 264 8.99 -1.02 -16.91
C GLY A 264 9.18 -2.42 -16.34
N TYR A 265 8.48 -2.77 -15.27
CA TYR A 265 8.55 -4.09 -14.66
C TYR A 265 7.17 -4.67 -14.42
N VAL A 266 6.99 -5.94 -14.74
CA VAL A 266 5.87 -6.75 -14.24
C VAL A 266 6.42 -7.68 -13.17
N LEU A 267 6.02 -7.43 -11.91
CA LEU A 267 6.33 -8.29 -10.80
C LEU A 267 5.19 -9.30 -10.61
N THR A 268 5.53 -10.56 -10.39
CA THR A 268 4.59 -11.56 -9.90
C THR A 268 5.05 -11.96 -8.50
N ILE A 269 4.24 -11.63 -7.50
CA ILE A 269 4.52 -11.92 -6.08
C ILE A 269 3.40 -12.81 -5.57
N ASP A 270 3.70 -14.10 -5.33
CA ASP A 270 2.72 -15.11 -4.89
C ASP A 270 1.40 -15.04 -5.68
N GLY A 271 1.52 -14.96 -7.00
CA GLY A 271 0.42 -14.93 -7.95
C GLY A 271 -0.30 -13.58 -8.08
N LEU A 272 0.09 -12.54 -7.34
CA LEU A 272 -0.36 -11.17 -7.56
C LEU A 272 0.51 -10.52 -8.64
N HIS A 273 -0.10 -9.97 -9.70
CA HIS A 273 0.60 -9.36 -10.83
C HIS A 273 0.59 -7.84 -10.70
N ILE A 274 1.77 -7.24 -10.64
CA ILE A 274 1.98 -5.82 -10.39
C ILE A 274 2.75 -5.24 -11.57
N TYR A 275 2.18 -4.24 -12.24
CA TYR A 275 2.85 -3.52 -13.31
C TYR A 275 3.31 -2.14 -12.84
N VAL A 276 4.61 -1.90 -12.88
CA VAL A 276 5.23 -0.58 -12.68
C VAL A 276 5.75 -0.12 -14.03
N ALA A 277 5.11 0.89 -14.60
CA ALA A 277 5.35 1.27 -15.99
C ALA A 277 6.71 1.92 -16.22
N GLY A 278 7.32 2.54 -15.19
CA GLY A 278 8.44 3.45 -15.38
C GLY A 278 7.99 4.67 -16.17
N ASP A 279 8.93 5.40 -16.75
CA ASP A 279 8.63 6.56 -17.56
C ASP A 279 8.32 6.15 -19.00
N THR A 280 7.07 6.33 -19.39
CA THR A 280 6.54 5.89 -20.69
C THR A 280 5.31 6.69 -21.08
N GLU A 281 5.02 6.73 -22.36
CA GLU A 281 3.69 7.06 -22.88
C GLU A 281 2.81 5.80 -23.02
N ASP A 282 1.58 5.95 -23.53
CA ASP A 282 0.58 4.90 -23.75
C ASP A 282 0.94 3.97 -24.93
N ILE A 283 2.05 3.27 -24.79
CA ILE A 283 2.65 2.43 -25.84
C ILE A 283 1.78 1.20 -26.19
N PRO A 284 1.78 0.75 -27.47
CA PRO A 284 0.94 -0.37 -27.91
C PRO A 284 1.19 -1.68 -27.17
N GLU A 285 2.42 -1.91 -26.72
CA GLU A 285 2.82 -3.10 -25.96
C GLU A 285 2.05 -3.28 -24.65
N MET A 286 1.49 -2.20 -24.09
CA MET A 286 0.66 -2.25 -22.86
C MET A 286 -0.58 -3.15 -23.02
N ALA A 287 -1.13 -3.26 -24.22
CA ALA A 287 -2.26 -4.14 -24.49
C ALA A 287 -1.93 -5.64 -24.37
N ASN A 288 -0.64 -5.99 -24.32
CA ASN A 288 -0.16 -7.37 -24.28
C ASN A 288 0.49 -7.76 -22.94
N ILE A 289 0.50 -6.86 -21.93
CA ILE A 289 1.15 -7.13 -20.65
C ILE A 289 0.45 -8.25 -19.86
N GLY A 290 -0.83 -8.49 -20.14
CA GLY A 290 -1.58 -9.60 -19.54
C GLY A 290 -2.42 -9.19 -18.33
N ASN A 291 -2.83 -10.18 -17.53
CA ASN A 291 -3.72 -9.95 -16.38
C ASN A 291 -2.98 -9.23 -15.26
N ILE A 292 -3.23 -7.94 -15.08
CA ILE A 292 -2.62 -7.11 -14.04
C ILE A 292 -3.62 -6.89 -12.90
N ASP A 293 -3.19 -7.15 -11.68
CA ASP A 293 -3.98 -6.86 -10.49
C ASP A 293 -3.79 -5.40 -10.06
N ILE A 294 -2.54 -4.91 -10.08
CA ILE A 294 -2.17 -3.56 -9.64
C ILE A 294 -1.28 -2.92 -10.70
N ALA A 295 -1.59 -1.69 -11.12
CA ALA A 295 -0.75 -0.94 -12.03
C ALA A 295 -0.36 0.43 -11.45
N PHE A 296 0.90 0.81 -11.64
CA PHE A 296 1.43 2.14 -11.40
C PHE A 296 1.73 2.78 -12.76
N LEU A 297 0.96 3.80 -13.14
CA LEU A 297 1.09 4.49 -14.43
C LEU A 297 1.47 5.95 -14.23
N PRO A 298 2.51 6.47 -14.96
CA PRO A 298 2.99 7.84 -14.78
C PRO A 298 2.10 8.84 -15.54
N CYS A 299 2.07 10.08 -15.06
CA CYS A 299 1.28 11.16 -15.67
C CYS A 299 1.94 12.54 -15.50
N ASN A 300 3.04 12.79 -16.18
CA ASN A 300 3.80 14.05 -16.09
C ASN A 300 4.36 14.50 -17.44
N GLN A 301 3.68 15.43 -18.11
CA GLN A 301 4.15 16.01 -19.35
C GLN A 301 5.33 16.96 -19.11
N PRO A 302 6.31 17.02 -20.06
CA PRO A 302 6.38 16.30 -21.35
C PRO A 302 7.09 14.94 -21.27
N TYR A 303 7.38 14.45 -20.07
CA TYR A 303 8.24 13.29 -19.86
C TYR A 303 7.50 11.96 -20.02
N THR A 304 6.24 11.93 -19.59
CA THR A 304 5.40 10.73 -19.59
C THR A 304 4.01 11.01 -20.18
N MET A 305 2.96 10.38 -19.70
CA MET A 305 1.60 10.51 -20.22
C MET A 305 0.92 11.83 -19.85
N THR A 306 0.02 12.30 -20.69
CA THR A 306 -1.09 13.17 -20.29
C THR A 306 -2.12 12.36 -19.51
N THR A 307 -3.06 13.01 -18.81
CA THR A 307 -4.19 12.32 -18.14
C THR A 307 -5.02 11.48 -19.12
N GLY A 308 -5.25 11.98 -20.34
CA GLY A 308 -5.95 11.24 -21.39
C GLY A 308 -5.19 10.00 -21.87
N GLN A 309 -3.86 10.09 -22.02
CA GLN A 309 -3.03 8.93 -22.34
C GLN A 309 -2.99 7.92 -21.21
N LEU A 310 -2.94 8.36 -19.94
CA LEU A 310 -3.02 7.47 -18.78
C LEU A 310 -4.34 6.71 -18.74
N VAL A 311 -5.47 7.38 -18.97
CA VAL A 311 -6.80 6.73 -19.06
C VAL A 311 -6.81 5.68 -20.19
N LYS A 312 -6.26 6.01 -21.37
CA LYS A 312 -6.12 5.06 -22.48
C LYS A 312 -5.21 3.89 -22.12
N ALA A 313 -4.05 4.14 -21.50
CA ALA A 313 -3.15 3.09 -21.01
C ALA A 313 -3.85 2.17 -19.99
N ALA A 314 -4.59 2.74 -19.05
CA ALA A 314 -5.37 1.99 -18.08
C ALA A 314 -6.42 1.07 -18.75
N THR A 315 -7.10 1.54 -19.80
CA THR A 315 -8.06 0.71 -20.56
C THR A 315 -7.38 -0.37 -21.41
N MET A 316 -6.11 -0.21 -21.79
CA MET A 316 -5.34 -1.26 -22.47
C MET A 316 -4.85 -2.32 -21.48
N VAL A 317 -4.30 -1.91 -20.33
CA VAL A 317 -3.76 -2.80 -19.29
C VAL A 317 -4.87 -3.48 -18.49
N LYS A 318 -5.98 -2.79 -18.22
CA LYS A 318 -7.15 -3.24 -17.43
C LYS A 318 -6.76 -3.79 -16.06
N PRO A 319 -6.01 -3.04 -15.23
CA PRO A 319 -5.68 -3.49 -13.89
C PRO A 319 -6.95 -3.49 -13.01
N LYS A 320 -6.97 -4.28 -11.93
CA LYS A 320 -8.03 -4.19 -10.93
C LYS A 320 -7.91 -2.90 -10.12
N VAL A 321 -6.66 -2.50 -9.78
CA VAL A 321 -6.34 -1.27 -9.06
C VAL A 321 -5.29 -0.49 -9.84
N LEU A 322 -5.55 0.80 -10.03
CA LEU A 322 -4.66 1.75 -10.67
C LEU A 322 -4.17 2.79 -9.68
N PHE A 323 -2.87 2.97 -9.63
CA PHE A 323 -2.20 4.07 -8.94
C PHE A 323 -1.60 5.03 -9.98
N PRO A 324 -2.19 6.21 -10.22
CA PRO A 324 -1.47 7.30 -10.86
C PRO A 324 -0.27 7.68 -9.98
N TYR A 325 0.93 7.68 -10.55
CA TYR A 325 2.15 8.07 -9.87
C TYR A 325 3.03 8.94 -10.76
N HIS A 326 4.16 9.46 -10.28
CA HIS A 326 5.03 10.33 -11.09
C HIS A 326 4.23 11.45 -11.80
N TYR A 327 3.30 12.09 -11.09
CA TYR A 327 2.42 13.06 -11.72
C TYR A 327 2.82 14.53 -11.49
N GLY A 328 3.78 14.81 -10.58
CA GLY A 328 4.26 16.15 -10.29
C GLY A 328 3.11 17.10 -9.95
N GLN A 329 2.99 18.18 -10.72
CA GLN A 329 1.93 19.16 -10.58
C GLN A 329 0.68 18.86 -11.46
N THR A 330 0.64 17.70 -12.12
CA THR A 330 -0.50 17.32 -12.97
C THR A 330 -1.71 17.02 -12.09
N ASP A 331 -2.85 17.63 -12.39
CA ASP A 331 -4.11 17.32 -11.72
C ASP A 331 -4.65 15.95 -12.19
N VAL A 332 -4.52 14.96 -11.34
CA VAL A 332 -4.99 13.57 -11.57
C VAL A 332 -6.37 13.30 -10.94
N SER A 333 -6.98 14.30 -10.28
CA SER A 333 -8.24 14.15 -9.53
C SER A 333 -9.43 13.71 -10.40
N GLY A 334 -9.38 14.01 -11.70
CA GLY A 334 -10.41 13.65 -12.67
C GLY A 334 -10.31 12.22 -13.23
N ILE A 335 -9.21 11.49 -12.97
CA ILE A 335 -8.99 10.13 -13.53
C ILE A 335 -10.04 9.12 -13.04
N PRO A 336 -10.42 9.08 -11.74
CA PRO A 336 -11.43 8.12 -11.28
C PRO A 336 -12.75 8.22 -12.04
N SER A 337 -13.23 9.44 -12.31
CA SER A 337 -14.49 9.65 -13.04
C SER A 337 -14.39 9.26 -14.53
N GLN A 338 -13.20 9.38 -15.14
CA GLN A 338 -12.98 9.00 -16.53
C GLN A 338 -12.88 7.48 -16.73
N LEU A 339 -12.59 6.73 -15.67
CA LEU A 339 -12.53 5.26 -15.67
C LEU A 339 -13.76 4.61 -15.00
N GLU A 340 -14.79 5.42 -14.70
CA GLU A 340 -16.04 4.92 -14.14
C GLU A 340 -16.69 3.89 -15.12
N GLY A 341 -17.05 2.72 -14.61
CA GLY A 341 -17.62 1.64 -15.40
C GLY A 341 -16.63 0.70 -16.07
N GLU A 342 -15.33 1.01 -16.09
CA GLU A 342 -14.28 0.14 -16.66
C GLU A 342 -13.88 -1.03 -15.73
N GLY A 343 -14.38 -1.08 -14.50
CA GLY A 343 -14.03 -2.10 -13.51
C GLY A 343 -12.64 -1.89 -12.90
N ILE A 344 -12.10 -0.68 -12.99
CA ILE A 344 -10.79 -0.28 -12.47
C ILE A 344 -10.98 0.59 -11.24
N GLU A 345 -10.47 0.17 -10.09
CA GLU A 345 -10.41 1.00 -8.90
C GLU A 345 -9.21 1.95 -9.01
N VAL A 346 -9.42 3.27 -8.96
CA VAL A 346 -8.34 4.26 -9.02
C VAL A 346 -8.04 4.76 -7.61
N ARG A 347 -6.77 4.63 -7.19
CA ARG A 347 -6.26 5.12 -5.91
C ARG A 347 -5.20 6.19 -6.13
N ILE A 348 -5.54 7.45 -5.89
CA ILE A 348 -4.58 8.56 -5.93
C ILE A 348 -3.86 8.61 -4.59
N ARG A 349 -2.53 8.70 -4.60
CA ARG A 349 -1.67 8.81 -3.41
C ARG A 349 -0.78 10.03 -3.52
N HIS A 350 -0.36 10.57 -2.37
CA HIS A 350 0.44 11.79 -2.31
C HIS A 350 1.93 11.46 -2.48
N TYR A 351 2.36 11.30 -3.72
CA TYR A 351 3.77 11.10 -4.05
C TYR A 351 4.58 12.41 -4.06
N GLU A 352 3.91 13.58 -4.21
CA GLU A 352 4.50 14.90 -4.41
C GLU A 352 4.42 15.80 -3.16
#